data_758d3abc46cf28e24a31c372244952c0
#
_entry.id   758d3abc46cf28e24a31c372244952c0
#
_cell.length_a   1.000
_cell.length_b   1.000
_cell.length_c   1.000
_cell.angle_alpha   90.00
_cell.angle_beta   90.00
_cell.angle_gamma   90.00
#
_symmetry.space_group_name_H-M   'P 1'
#
loop_
_entity.id
_entity.type
_entity.pdbx_description
1 polymer ?
#
loop_
_entity_poly.entity_id
_entity_poly.type
_entity_poly.pdbx_seq_one_letter_code
_entity_poly.pdbx_strand_id
1 'polypeptide(L)'
;MRLLGKISVSTALGLAAAAVAQTAAAADPLKVGLVSFYSGPVSGPVGIPSRNGADIIIEAINNGALPAPYSGKGVGGRLIEPIYVDEAVEAVNEYRNLVQRQGVDAVIGYASSGSCVGIAPIAEELKKLTLFYYCGTTRTFEEGEKQYVFRTMNSQDVENIAAARYTLSVKPNLKTVAGMNQNYGWGQESWRDFIKSVQKLKPDVQVVSEQFPKLFAGQYGAEVTALARANADVIHSSFWGGDLDALILQAAPRGLLKKSTGVLTTGGTALNSLAKQIPDGTVIGVRGTGGALAPASKFNDWFRAAYQKKFGEEPNFPAYYMAQSVLALKAAGDKAAAASKSAPTADDIRKALPGLDFETPAGKVYMDRHKGHQAVTEMAYGTFKLVGGKPTLTNIKRYQPDCVVPPKGSKSLEWIEAGFPGAKCK
;
A
#
# COMPACT_ATOMS: atom_id res chain seq x y z
N MET A 1 -51.48 89.21 19.07
CA MET A 1 -51.92 87.87 18.84
C MET A 1 -50.71 87.06 18.30
N ARG A 2 -50.07 86.22 19.10
CA ARG A 2 -48.88 85.43 18.76
C ARG A 2 -49.27 84.02 18.55
N LEU A 3 -49.03 83.49 17.38
CA LEU A 3 -49.09 82.04 17.08
C LEU A 3 -47.78 81.36 17.49
N LEU A 4 -47.89 80.34 18.34
CA LEU A 4 -46.82 79.46 18.74
C LEU A 4 -46.86 78.20 17.84
N GLY A 5 -45.82 78.04 17.01
CA GLY A 5 -45.62 76.82 16.23
C GLY A 5 -44.91 75.71 17.06
N LYS A 6 -45.46 74.50 17.07
CA LYS A 6 -44.83 73.31 17.71
C LYS A 6 -43.90 72.67 16.74
N ILE A 7 -42.62 72.56 17.14
CA ILE A 7 -41.59 71.76 16.42
C ILE A 7 -41.60 70.37 17.02
N SER A 8 -41.96 69.34 16.23
CA SER A 8 -41.83 67.93 16.58
C SER A 8 -40.46 67.44 16.15
N VAL A 9 -39.64 67.03 17.11
CA VAL A 9 -38.36 66.36 16.86
C VAL A 9 -38.61 64.85 16.85
N SER A 10 -38.53 64.21 15.68
CA SER A 10 -38.57 62.79 15.52
C SER A 10 -37.16 62.20 15.67
N THR A 11 -36.90 61.54 16.77
CA THR A 11 -35.66 60.81 17.04
C THR A 11 -35.72 59.45 16.36
N ALA A 12 -35.02 59.26 15.24
CA ALA A 12 -34.86 57.97 14.61
C ALA A 12 -33.71 57.22 15.32
N LEU A 13 -34.03 56.21 16.12
CA LEU A 13 -33.06 55.22 16.64
C LEU A 13 -32.70 54.25 15.50
N GLY A 14 -31.51 54.41 14.91
CA GLY A 14 -30.93 53.45 14.00
C GLY A 14 -30.34 52.29 14.82
N LEU A 15 -30.96 51.09 14.81
CA LEU A 15 -30.33 49.83 15.26
C LEU A 15 -29.27 49.44 14.22
N ALA A 16 -28.02 49.68 14.53
CA ALA A 16 -26.89 49.06 13.81
C ALA A 16 -26.77 47.57 14.30
N ALA A 17 -27.28 46.63 13.50
CA ALA A 17 -27.02 45.22 13.70
C ALA A 17 -25.56 44.94 13.36
N ALA A 18 -24.69 44.85 14.37
CA ALA A 18 -23.35 44.36 14.23
C ALA A 18 -23.43 42.86 13.93
N ALA A 19 -23.23 42.48 12.66
CA ALA A 19 -23.01 41.10 12.26
C ALA A 19 -21.65 40.65 12.86
N VAL A 20 -21.71 39.99 14.01
CA VAL A 20 -20.54 39.27 14.54
C VAL A 20 -20.27 38.11 13.58
N ALA A 21 -19.31 38.31 12.69
CA ALA A 21 -18.74 37.20 11.94
C ALA A 21 -18.10 36.24 12.94
N GLN A 22 -18.81 35.18 13.29
CA GLN A 22 -18.23 34.05 14.01
C GLN A 22 -17.13 33.48 13.11
N THR A 23 -15.87 33.82 13.39
CA THR A 23 -14.73 33.08 12.86
C THR A 23 -14.89 31.67 13.38
N ALA A 24 -15.30 30.73 12.51
CA ALA A 24 -15.28 29.32 12.85
C ALA A 24 -13.87 29.01 13.34
N ALA A 25 -13.74 28.61 14.62
CA ALA A 25 -12.46 28.16 15.15
C ALA A 25 -11.97 27.01 14.27
N ALA A 26 -10.71 27.08 13.86
CA ALA A 26 -10.11 26.00 13.09
C ALA A 26 -10.23 24.71 13.92
N ALA A 27 -10.70 23.64 13.29
CA ALA A 27 -10.78 22.35 13.98
C ALA A 27 -9.38 21.87 14.38
N ASP A 28 -9.29 21.20 15.54
CA ASP A 28 -8.03 20.63 16.01
C ASP A 28 -7.39 19.72 14.95
N PRO A 29 -6.08 19.73 14.79
CA PRO A 29 -5.39 18.87 13.85
C PRO A 29 -5.72 17.39 14.06
N LEU A 30 -5.72 16.62 12.98
CA LEU A 30 -5.79 15.17 13.00
C LEU A 30 -4.37 14.63 13.21
N LYS A 31 -4.07 14.15 14.41
CA LYS A 31 -2.77 13.56 14.73
C LYS A 31 -2.68 12.15 14.17
N VAL A 32 -1.72 11.89 13.29
CA VAL A 32 -1.57 10.61 12.60
C VAL A 32 -0.18 10.04 12.83
N GLY A 33 -0.11 8.88 13.52
CA GLY A 33 1.12 8.11 13.62
C GLY A 33 1.44 7.44 12.27
N LEU A 34 2.64 7.68 11.74
CA LEU A 34 3.13 7.11 10.49
C LEU A 34 4.29 6.17 10.80
N VAL A 35 4.05 4.86 10.67
CA VAL A 35 5.00 3.83 11.10
C VAL A 35 5.55 3.08 9.89
N SER A 36 6.87 3.03 9.76
CA SER A 36 7.61 2.24 8.79
C SER A 36 9.05 2.04 9.24
N PHE A 37 9.85 1.26 8.50
CA PHE A 37 11.28 1.09 8.79
C PHE A 37 12.07 2.33 8.37
N TYR A 38 12.36 3.22 9.30
CA TYR A 38 13.18 4.42 9.02
C TYR A 38 14.67 4.21 9.30
N SER A 39 15.04 3.04 9.84
CA SER A 39 16.42 2.60 10.01
C SER A 39 16.63 1.16 9.49
N GLY A 40 17.90 0.72 9.43
CA GLY A 40 18.28 -0.62 9.02
C GLY A 40 18.12 -0.90 7.51
N PRO A 41 18.24 -2.18 7.09
CA PRO A 41 18.32 -2.56 5.67
C PRO A 41 17.01 -2.39 4.89
N VAL A 42 15.90 -2.12 5.56
CA VAL A 42 14.59 -1.87 4.94
C VAL A 42 14.34 -0.37 4.70
N SER A 43 15.09 0.49 5.36
CA SER A 43 14.91 1.94 5.30
C SER A 43 14.99 2.48 3.87
N GLY A 44 16.08 2.19 3.16
CA GLY A 44 16.27 2.67 1.78
C GLY A 44 15.21 2.18 0.79
N PRO A 45 14.97 0.88 0.65
CA PRO A 45 14.01 0.38 -0.34
C PRO A 45 12.54 0.60 0.02
N VAL A 46 12.17 0.76 1.31
CA VAL A 46 10.78 0.84 1.75
C VAL A 46 10.48 2.05 2.62
N GLY A 47 11.21 2.24 3.73
CA GLY A 47 10.84 3.18 4.76
C GLY A 47 10.90 4.64 4.33
N ILE A 48 12.03 5.09 3.80
CA ILE A 48 12.22 6.47 3.33
C ILE A 48 11.27 6.79 2.16
N PRO A 49 11.15 5.93 1.12
CA PRO A 49 10.15 6.17 0.07
C PRO A 49 8.73 6.28 0.60
N SER A 50 8.33 5.45 1.57
CA SER A 50 7.01 5.52 2.20
C SER A 50 6.77 6.86 2.89
N ARG A 51 7.75 7.33 3.68
CA ARG A 51 7.72 8.65 4.32
C ARG A 51 7.58 9.75 3.27
N ASN A 52 8.42 9.72 2.25
CA ASN A 52 8.42 10.70 1.18
C ASN A 52 7.05 10.77 0.47
N GLY A 53 6.44 9.61 0.21
CA GLY A 53 5.09 9.53 -0.38
C GLY A 53 4.02 10.14 0.53
N ALA A 54 4.09 9.88 1.85
CA ALA A 54 3.21 10.49 2.83
C ALA A 54 3.38 12.02 2.87
N ASP A 55 4.62 12.51 2.90
CA ASP A 55 4.94 13.95 2.98
C ASP A 55 4.34 14.73 1.80
N ILE A 56 4.43 14.20 0.56
CA ILE A 56 3.82 14.83 -0.62
C ILE A 56 2.31 14.96 -0.47
N ILE A 57 1.65 13.88 -0.05
CA ILE A 57 0.18 13.87 0.06
C ILE A 57 -0.31 14.70 1.24
N ILE A 58 0.34 14.62 2.40
CA ILE A 58 -0.02 15.39 3.59
C ILE A 58 0.13 16.89 3.33
N GLU A 59 1.24 17.30 2.73
CA GLU A 59 1.47 18.69 2.35
C GLU A 59 0.37 19.21 1.40
N ALA A 60 0.03 18.40 0.38
CA ALA A 60 -1.02 18.76 -0.57
C ALA A 60 -2.42 18.82 0.09
N ILE A 61 -2.75 17.88 0.99
CA ILE A 61 -3.99 17.91 1.77
C ILE A 61 -4.07 19.16 2.62
N ASN A 62 -3.01 19.46 3.36
CA ASN A 62 -2.98 20.58 4.29
C ASN A 62 -3.03 21.93 3.59
N ASN A 63 -2.56 22.02 2.35
CA ASN A 63 -2.62 23.23 1.52
C ASN A 63 -3.87 23.29 0.62
N GLY A 64 -4.67 22.22 0.53
CA GLY A 64 -5.80 22.13 -0.41
C GLY A 64 -5.36 22.07 -1.87
N ALA A 65 -4.18 21.47 -2.13
CA ALA A 65 -3.52 21.42 -3.44
C ALA A 65 -3.57 20.03 -4.10
N LEU A 66 -4.34 19.08 -3.55
CA LEU A 66 -4.55 17.78 -4.20
C LEU A 66 -5.28 17.95 -5.53
N PRO A 67 -4.90 17.19 -6.58
CA PRO A 67 -5.66 17.12 -7.81
C PRO A 67 -7.07 16.55 -7.59
N ALA A 68 -7.95 16.83 -8.57
CA ALA A 68 -9.26 16.16 -8.61
C ALA A 68 -9.10 14.62 -8.52
N PRO A 69 -10.04 13.92 -7.86
CA PRO A 69 -11.34 14.40 -7.39
C PRO A 69 -11.33 15.07 -6.00
N TYR A 70 -10.17 15.22 -5.38
CA TYR A 70 -10.06 15.82 -4.05
C TYR A 70 -10.18 17.34 -4.08
N SER A 71 -10.73 17.90 -3.02
CA SER A 71 -10.87 19.34 -2.83
C SER A 71 -10.80 19.70 -1.34
N GLY A 72 -10.65 21.00 -1.06
CA GLY A 72 -10.60 21.52 0.30
C GLY A 72 -9.31 21.17 1.05
N LYS A 73 -9.10 21.85 2.17
CA LYS A 73 -7.95 21.65 3.06
C LYS A 73 -8.25 20.59 4.12
N GLY A 74 -7.21 19.85 4.51
CA GLY A 74 -7.30 18.88 5.60
C GLY A 74 -8.17 17.66 5.26
N VAL A 75 -8.44 16.86 6.26
CA VAL A 75 -9.33 15.69 6.27
C VAL A 75 -10.65 16.13 6.86
N GLY A 76 -11.66 16.38 6.04
CA GLY A 76 -12.90 16.97 6.49
C GLY A 76 -12.72 18.31 7.22
N GLY A 77 -11.71 19.11 6.83
CA GLY A 77 -11.35 20.38 7.44
C GLY A 77 -10.28 20.33 8.54
N ARG A 78 -9.90 19.17 9.05
CA ARG A 78 -8.81 18.99 10.02
C ARG A 78 -7.47 18.84 9.30
N LEU A 79 -6.48 19.67 9.61
CA LEU A 79 -5.12 19.51 9.07
C LEU A 79 -4.48 18.25 9.64
N ILE A 80 -3.67 17.54 8.85
CA ILE A 80 -2.93 16.37 9.33
C ILE A 80 -1.66 16.84 10.05
N GLU A 81 -1.45 16.36 11.28
CA GLU A 81 -0.23 16.47 12.06
C GLU A 81 0.45 15.08 12.09
N PRO A 82 1.51 14.85 11.29
CA PRO A 82 2.17 13.54 11.21
C PRO A 82 3.16 13.34 12.35
N ILE A 83 3.19 12.12 12.91
CA ILE A 83 4.17 11.66 13.90
C ILE A 83 4.84 10.41 13.33
N TYR A 84 6.13 10.51 12.99
CA TYR A 84 6.89 9.41 12.38
C TYR A 84 7.52 8.52 13.45
N VAL A 85 7.32 7.20 13.34
CA VAL A 85 7.87 6.19 14.26
C VAL A 85 8.51 5.06 13.48
N ASP A 86 9.70 4.65 13.91
CA ASP A 86 10.46 3.58 13.28
C ASP A 86 9.91 2.20 13.67
N GLU A 87 9.52 1.39 12.68
CA GLU A 87 9.06 0.01 12.87
C GLU A 87 10.20 -0.96 13.28
N ALA A 88 11.46 -0.56 13.09
CA ALA A 88 12.61 -1.40 13.45
C ALA A 88 12.79 -1.59 14.97
N VAL A 89 12.12 -0.76 15.78
CA VAL A 89 12.05 -0.91 17.22
C VAL A 89 10.87 -1.80 17.64
N GLU A 90 10.66 -1.99 18.95
CA GLU A 90 9.56 -2.79 19.52
C GLU A 90 8.18 -2.28 19.10
N ALA A 91 7.69 -2.75 17.97
CA ALA A 91 6.49 -2.24 17.27
C ALA A 91 5.25 -2.15 18.18
N VAL A 92 5.04 -3.13 19.07
CA VAL A 92 3.89 -3.17 19.99
C VAL A 92 3.99 -2.06 21.05
N ASN A 93 5.15 -1.89 21.64
CA ASN A 93 5.37 -0.88 22.68
C ASN A 93 5.25 0.54 22.08
N GLU A 94 5.81 0.75 20.90
CA GLU A 94 5.70 2.02 20.18
C GLU A 94 4.27 2.31 19.70
N TYR A 95 3.51 1.30 19.32
CA TYR A 95 2.09 1.47 19.01
C TYR A 95 1.32 1.96 20.24
N ARG A 96 1.52 1.31 21.41
CA ARG A 96 0.89 1.75 22.67
C ARG A 96 1.32 3.16 23.07
N ASN A 97 2.59 3.52 22.86
CA ASN A 97 3.13 4.86 23.09
C ASN A 97 2.41 5.91 22.19
N LEU A 98 2.30 5.66 20.89
CA LEU A 98 1.55 6.52 19.95
C LEU A 98 0.12 6.75 20.42
N VAL A 99 -0.59 5.69 20.80
CA VAL A 99 -2.02 5.76 21.14
C VAL A 99 -2.26 6.37 22.52
N GLN A 100 -1.51 5.93 23.55
CA GLN A 100 -1.83 6.25 24.94
C GLN A 100 -1.08 7.49 25.46
N ARG A 101 0.14 7.77 24.96
CA ARG A 101 0.95 8.90 25.43
C ARG A 101 0.93 10.08 24.45
N GLN A 102 1.05 9.80 23.14
CA GLN A 102 1.06 10.86 22.13
C GLN A 102 -0.35 11.24 21.66
N GLY A 103 -1.36 10.41 21.97
CA GLY A 103 -2.75 10.72 21.74
C GLY A 103 -3.12 10.84 20.27
N VAL A 104 -2.51 10.01 19.39
CA VAL A 104 -2.83 10.03 17.95
C VAL A 104 -4.31 9.67 17.69
N ASP A 105 -4.92 10.30 16.71
CA ASP A 105 -6.28 10.00 16.24
C ASP A 105 -6.32 8.70 15.44
N ALA A 106 -5.30 8.48 14.59
CA ALA A 106 -5.16 7.30 13.75
C ALA A 106 -3.69 6.87 13.63
N VAL A 107 -3.47 5.60 13.28
CA VAL A 107 -2.15 5.08 12.91
C VAL A 107 -2.19 4.57 11.48
N ILE A 108 -1.25 4.97 10.64
CA ILE A 108 -0.95 4.37 9.35
C ILE A 108 0.42 3.70 9.46
N GLY A 109 0.50 2.42 9.24
CA GLY A 109 1.73 1.63 9.34
C GLY A 109 1.42 0.23 8.85
N TYR A 110 2.15 -0.53 8.93
CA TYR A 110 3.36 -1.26 9.15
C TYR A 110 3.78 -1.96 7.86
N ALA A 111 5.06 -2.27 7.68
CA ALA A 111 5.55 -2.97 6.50
C ALA A 111 5.66 -4.48 6.71
N SER A 112 6.10 -4.93 7.88
CA SER A 112 6.21 -6.34 8.18
C SER A 112 4.85 -7.00 8.46
N SER A 113 4.59 -8.14 7.82
CA SER A 113 3.39 -8.93 8.12
C SER A 113 3.40 -9.47 9.56
N GLY A 114 4.56 -9.68 10.14
CA GLY A 114 4.69 -10.04 11.57
C GLY A 114 4.22 -8.91 12.48
N SER A 115 4.63 -7.66 12.20
CA SER A 115 4.16 -6.48 12.94
C SER A 115 2.64 -6.33 12.85
N CYS A 116 2.06 -6.45 11.64
CA CYS A 116 0.62 -6.31 11.47
C CYS A 116 -0.19 -7.36 12.25
N VAL A 117 0.25 -8.61 12.27
CA VAL A 117 -0.39 -9.67 13.06
C VAL A 117 -0.33 -9.35 14.56
N GLY A 118 0.80 -8.81 15.04
CA GLY A 118 0.96 -8.42 16.45
C GLY A 118 0.17 -7.15 16.81
N ILE A 119 0.08 -6.18 15.91
CA ILE A 119 -0.59 -4.89 16.15
C ILE A 119 -2.11 -4.98 16.04
N ALA A 120 -2.64 -5.81 15.12
CA ALA A 120 -4.08 -5.87 14.88
C ALA A 120 -4.92 -6.11 16.16
N PRO A 121 -4.61 -7.09 17.03
CA PRO A 121 -5.38 -7.29 18.27
C PRO A 121 -5.28 -6.11 19.24
N ILE A 122 -4.13 -5.41 19.27
CA ILE A 122 -3.92 -4.26 20.14
C ILE A 122 -4.69 -3.04 19.63
N ALA A 123 -4.77 -2.86 18.31
CA ALA A 123 -5.57 -1.81 17.71
C ALA A 123 -7.07 -2.00 18.01
N GLU A 124 -7.55 -3.24 17.98
CA GLU A 124 -8.92 -3.60 18.37
C GLU A 124 -9.17 -3.37 19.88
N GLU A 125 -8.23 -3.82 20.75
CA GLU A 125 -8.26 -3.59 22.21
C GLU A 125 -8.37 -2.10 22.55
N LEU A 126 -7.50 -1.28 21.94
CA LEU A 126 -7.43 0.15 22.20
C LEU A 126 -8.46 0.97 21.40
N LYS A 127 -9.29 0.31 20.58
CA LYS A 127 -10.28 0.93 19.69
C LYS A 127 -9.68 2.06 18.85
N LYS A 128 -8.50 1.84 18.29
CA LYS A 128 -7.74 2.84 17.54
C LYS A 128 -7.79 2.58 16.04
N LEU A 129 -8.30 3.55 15.29
CA LEU A 129 -8.28 3.52 13.82
C LEU A 129 -6.85 3.27 13.33
N THR A 130 -6.65 2.15 12.64
CA THR A 130 -5.34 1.72 12.13
C THR A 130 -5.46 1.24 10.70
N LEU A 131 -4.65 1.83 9.81
CA LEU A 131 -4.58 1.48 8.41
C LEU A 131 -3.23 0.83 8.10
N PHE A 132 -3.24 -0.41 7.68
CA PHE A 132 -2.05 -1.10 7.20
C PHE A 132 -1.78 -0.73 5.75
N TYR A 133 -0.56 -0.22 5.49
CA TYR A 133 -0.21 0.29 4.17
C TYR A 133 0.59 -0.70 3.31
N TYR A 134 1.32 -1.65 3.92
CA TYR A 134 2.27 -2.48 3.18
C TYR A 134 2.27 -3.96 3.57
N CYS A 135 1.95 -4.38 4.78
CA CYS A 135 1.90 -5.79 5.17
C CYS A 135 0.83 -6.57 4.38
N GLY A 136 1.16 -7.77 3.95
CA GLY A 136 0.33 -8.48 2.98
C GLY A 136 -0.32 -9.78 3.45
N THR A 137 0.03 -10.32 4.65
CA THR A 137 -0.54 -11.59 5.11
C THR A 137 -2.08 -11.60 5.10
N THR A 138 -2.68 -12.70 4.64
CA THR A 138 -4.14 -12.88 4.67
C THR A 138 -4.68 -13.08 6.07
N ARG A 139 -3.84 -13.59 6.99
CA ARG A 139 -4.21 -13.91 8.39
C ARG A 139 -4.87 -12.74 9.11
N THR A 140 -4.41 -11.51 8.87
CA THR A 140 -4.95 -10.31 9.52
C THR A 140 -6.48 -10.23 9.43
N PHE A 141 -7.07 -10.63 8.30
CA PHE A 141 -8.50 -10.49 8.04
C PHE A 141 -9.23 -11.84 7.86
N GLU A 142 -8.52 -12.92 7.56
CA GLU A 142 -9.11 -14.26 7.44
C GLU A 142 -9.19 -15.01 8.79
N GLU A 143 -8.40 -14.60 9.80
CA GLU A 143 -8.40 -15.20 11.14
C GLU A 143 -9.23 -14.41 12.16
N GLY A 144 -10.21 -13.64 11.72
CA GLY A 144 -11.15 -12.96 12.59
C GLY A 144 -11.60 -11.58 12.09
N GLU A 145 -12.77 -11.17 12.55
CA GLU A 145 -13.34 -9.88 12.18
C GLU A 145 -12.57 -8.73 12.83
N LYS A 146 -12.54 -7.59 12.13
CA LYS A 146 -11.92 -6.35 12.58
C LYS A 146 -12.96 -5.23 12.61
N GLN A 147 -12.76 -4.25 13.49
CA GLN A 147 -13.59 -3.05 13.58
C GLN A 147 -12.75 -1.77 13.44
N TYR A 148 -11.51 -1.79 13.92
CA TYR A 148 -10.63 -0.62 13.95
C TYR A 148 -9.44 -0.75 12.99
N VAL A 149 -9.19 -1.95 12.47
CA VAL A 149 -8.08 -2.25 11.57
C VAL A 149 -8.55 -2.34 10.13
N PHE A 150 -7.86 -1.66 9.23
CA PHE A 150 -8.10 -1.66 7.79
C PHE A 150 -6.80 -1.90 7.05
N ARG A 151 -6.87 -2.37 5.80
CA ARG A 151 -5.72 -2.43 4.89
C ARG A 151 -6.10 -1.84 3.54
N THR A 152 -5.30 -0.89 3.08
CA THR A 152 -5.60 -0.08 1.89
C THR A 152 -5.02 -0.63 0.59
N MET A 153 -4.37 -1.78 0.61
CA MET A 153 -3.82 -2.46 -0.57
C MET A 153 -4.28 -3.92 -0.63
N ASN A 154 -3.99 -4.61 -1.73
CA ASN A 154 -4.25 -6.05 -1.86
C ASN A 154 -3.45 -6.88 -0.83
N SER A 155 -3.94 -8.07 -0.53
CA SER A 155 -3.24 -9.10 0.24
C SER A 155 -2.31 -9.93 -0.66
N GLN A 156 -1.38 -10.66 -0.06
CA GLN A 156 -0.35 -11.41 -0.77
C GLN A 156 -0.89 -12.54 -1.67
N ASP A 157 -2.05 -13.12 -1.35
CA ASP A 157 -2.74 -14.10 -2.18
C ASP A 157 -3.03 -13.54 -3.58
N VAL A 158 -3.63 -12.34 -3.63
CA VAL A 158 -3.94 -11.62 -4.88
C VAL A 158 -2.68 -11.36 -5.70
N GLU A 159 -1.60 -10.96 -5.03
CA GLU A 159 -0.30 -10.74 -5.66
C GLU A 159 0.24 -12.02 -6.30
N ASN A 160 0.20 -13.14 -5.57
CA ASN A 160 0.77 -14.41 -6.02
C ASN A 160 -0.10 -15.15 -7.04
N ILE A 161 -1.43 -15.01 -6.99
CA ILE A 161 -2.34 -15.47 -8.05
C ILE A 161 -2.04 -14.72 -9.36
N ALA A 162 -1.89 -13.40 -9.30
CA ALA A 162 -1.52 -12.60 -10.47
C ALA A 162 -0.13 -12.96 -11.00
N ALA A 163 0.85 -13.17 -10.10
CA ALA A 163 2.20 -13.64 -10.45
C ALA A 163 2.17 -14.97 -11.19
N ALA A 164 1.40 -15.93 -10.69
CA ALA A 164 1.25 -17.25 -11.32
C ALA A 164 0.66 -17.13 -12.73
N ARG A 165 -0.45 -16.38 -12.88
CA ARG A 165 -1.09 -16.14 -14.20
C ARG A 165 -0.15 -15.43 -15.17
N TYR A 166 0.58 -14.41 -14.70
CA TYR A 166 1.55 -13.69 -15.51
C TYR A 166 2.70 -14.60 -15.93
N THR A 167 3.27 -15.36 -15.00
CA THR A 167 4.37 -16.29 -15.26
C THR A 167 3.98 -17.30 -16.35
N LEU A 168 2.84 -17.93 -16.23
CA LEU A 168 2.34 -18.88 -17.24
C LEU A 168 2.08 -18.22 -18.60
N SER A 169 1.72 -16.95 -18.62
CA SER A 169 1.51 -16.22 -19.89
C SER A 169 2.79 -15.90 -20.63
N VAL A 170 3.91 -15.69 -19.92
CA VAL A 170 5.23 -15.42 -20.53
C VAL A 170 6.12 -16.67 -20.63
N LYS A 171 5.75 -17.73 -19.91
CA LYS A 171 6.40 -19.06 -19.91
C LYS A 171 5.36 -20.17 -20.08
N PRO A 172 4.68 -20.28 -21.23
CA PRO A 172 3.60 -21.28 -21.43
C PRO A 172 4.11 -22.72 -21.35
N ASN A 173 5.40 -22.95 -21.63
CA ASN A 173 6.05 -24.26 -21.57
C ASN A 173 6.74 -24.54 -20.23
N LEU A 174 6.40 -23.80 -19.16
CA LEU A 174 6.93 -23.99 -17.81
C LEU A 174 6.79 -25.44 -17.36
N LYS A 175 7.90 -26.05 -16.88
CA LYS A 175 7.96 -27.42 -16.35
C LYS A 175 8.40 -27.46 -14.90
N THR A 176 9.35 -26.60 -14.52
CA THR A 176 9.98 -26.66 -13.20
C THR A 176 10.02 -25.31 -12.53
N VAL A 177 9.70 -25.28 -11.24
CA VAL A 177 9.72 -24.07 -10.42
C VAL A 177 10.53 -24.32 -9.15
N ALA A 178 11.30 -23.32 -8.75
CA ALA A 178 11.92 -23.26 -7.43
C ALA A 178 11.46 -22.00 -6.69
N GLY A 179 11.54 -22.01 -5.37
CA GLY A 179 11.18 -20.91 -4.51
C GLY A 179 12.30 -20.50 -3.58
N MET A 180 12.45 -19.19 -3.35
CA MET A 180 13.29 -18.63 -2.29
C MET A 180 12.52 -17.51 -1.61
N ASN A 181 11.99 -17.80 -0.45
CA ASN A 181 11.10 -16.91 0.30
C ASN A 181 11.53 -16.85 1.77
N GLN A 182 11.32 -15.73 2.45
CA GLN A 182 11.72 -15.55 3.84
C GLN A 182 10.92 -16.47 4.77
N ASN A 183 11.59 -17.05 5.78
CA ASN A 183 10.98 -17.99 6.72
C ASN A 183 10.10 -17.31 7.78
N TYR A 184 8.97 -16.77 7.37
CA TYR A 184 7.90 -16.28 8.23
C TYR A 184 6.58 -16.22 7.44
N GLY A 185 5.47 -15.84 8.09
CA GLY A 185 4.13 -15.92 7.49
C GLY A 185 4.02 -15.37 6.07
N TRP A 186 4.55 -14.17 5.80
CA TRP A 186 4.57 -13.56 4.47
C TRP A 186 5.23 -14.45 3.40
N GLY A 187 6.47 -14.91 3.67
CA GLY A 187 7.23 -15.68 2.67
C GLY A 187 6.64 -17.06 2.43
N GLN A 188 6.21 -17.73 3.51
CA GLN A 188 5.59 -19.06 3.43
C GLN A 188 4.24 -19.00 2.70
N GLU A 189 3.38 -18.04 3.02
CA GLU A 189 2.09 -17.83 2.36
C GLU A 189 2.26 -17.45 0.89
N SER A 190 3.21 -16.54 0.58
CA SER A 190 3.49 -16.10 -0.79
C SER A 190 3.92 -17.27 -1.67
N TRP A 191 4.83 -18.10 -1.20
CA TRP A 191 5.26 -19.28 -1.94
C TRP A 191 4.12 -20.28 -2.12
N ARG A 192 3.41 -20.61 -1.04
CA ARG A 192 2.27 -21.53 -1.06
C ARG A 192 1.23 -21.11 -2.11
N ASP A 193 0.83 -19.84 -2.08
CA ASP A 193 -0.25 -19.33 -2.94
C ASP A 193 0.21 -19.21 -4.39
N PHE A 194 1.48 -18.86 -4.63
CA PHE A 194 2.06 -18.88 -5.97
C PHE A 194 2.09 -20.30 -6.54
N ILE A 195 2.69 -21.26 -5.86
CA ILE A 195 2.87 -22.60 -6.42
C ILE A 195 1.55 -23.34 -6.55
N LYS A 196 0.64 -23.23 -5.59
CA LYS A 196 -0.70 -23.80 -5.71
C LYS A 196 -1.46 -23.19 -6.88
N SER A 197 -1.34 -21.89 -7.12
CA SER A 197 -1.95 -21.22 -8.28
C SER A 197 -1.34 -21.73 -9.59
N VAL A 198 -0.02 -21.83 -9.68
CA VAL A 198 0.66 -22.39 -10.86
C VAL A 198 0.20 -23.82 -11.13
N GLN A 199 0.23 -24.69 -10.14
CA GLN A 199 -0.14 -26.11 -10.29
C GLN A 199 -1.64 -26.30 -10.58
N LYS A 200 -2.50 -25.40 -10.08
CA LYS A 200 -3.92 -25.43 -10.41
C LYS A 200 -4.19 -25.04 -11.88
N LEU A 201 -3.44 -24.07 -12.40
CA LEU A 201 -3.56 -23.61 -13.79
C LEU A 201 -2.77 -24.49 -14.77
N LYS A 202 -1.71 -25.16 -14.31
CA LYS A 202 -0.82 -26.02 -15.09
C LYS A 202 -0.32 -27.19 -14.22
N PRO A 203 -1.08 -28.30 -14.12
CA PRO A 203 -0.84 -29.40 -13.16
C PRO A 203 0.48 -30.16 -13.35
N ASP A 204 1.08 -30.10 -14.53
CA ASP A 204 2.33 -30.80 -14.87
C ASP A 204 3.59 -30.08 -14.36
N VAL A 205 3.48 -28.91 -13.72
CA VAL A 205 4.62 -28.17 -13.17
C VAL A 205 5.10 -28.80 -11.86
N GLN A 206 6.41 -29.06 -11.81
CA GLN A 206 7.09 -29.65 -10.67
C GLN A 206 7.85 -28.62 -9.84
N VAL A 207 7.80 -28.75 -8.53
CA VAL A 207 8.67 -28.01 -7.60
C VAL A 207 9.97 -28.79 -7.45
N VAL A 208 11.10 -28.14 -7.75
CA VAL A 208 12.43 -28.79 -7.72
C VAL A 208 13.32 -28.28 -6.59
N SER A 209 12.99 -27.14 -5.96
CA SER A 209 13.71 -26.65 -4.78
C SER A 209 12.85 -25.61 -4.03
N GLU A 210 12.93 -25.64 -2.71
CA GLU A 210 12.31 -24.67 -1.82
C GLU A 210 13.31 -24.22 -0.78
N GLN A 211 13.52 -22.90 -0.66
CA GLN A 211 14.48 -22.31 0.27
C GLN A 211 13.75 -21.28 1.14
N PHE A 212 13.88 -21.42 2.46
CA PHE A 212 13.28 -20.50 3.42
C PHE A 212 14.32 -19.97 4.42
N PRO A 213 15.24 -19.10 3.99
CA PRO A 213 16.18 -18.49 4.93
C PRO A 213 15.48 -17.56 5.93
N LYS A 214 16.15 -17.31 7.04
CA LYS A 214 15.67 -16.40 8.07
C LYS A 214 15.46 -14.99 7.50
N LEU A 215 14.39 -14.35 7.92
CA LEU A 215 14.11 -12.93 7.62
C LEU A 215 15.30 -12.05 8.04
N PHE A 216 15.74 -11.17 7.14
CA PHE A 216 16.87 -10.26 7.31
C PHE A 216 18.22 -10.95 7.59
N ALA A 217 18.41 -12.16 7.05
CA ALA A 217 19.70 -12.85 7.15
C ALA A 217 20.82 -12.16 6.36
N GLY A 218 20.48 -11.52 5.23
CA GLY A 218 21.43 -10.76 4.40
C GLY A 218 22.48 -11.60 3.64
N GLN A 219 22.65 -12.88 3.98
CA GLN A 219 23.59 -13.82 3.37
C GLN A 219 22.85 -15.05 2.85
N TYR A 220 22.90 -15.27 1.52
CA TYR A 220 22.09 -16.26 0.82
C TYR A 220 22.91 -17.17 -0.12
N GLY A 221 24.22 -17.27 0.13
CA GLY A 221 25.14 -18.03 -0.73
C GLY A 221 24.81 -19.51 -0.84
N ALA A 222 24.35 -20.13 0.26
CA ALA A 222 23.94 -21.53 0.30
C ALA A 222 22.66 -21.76 -0.51
N GLU A 223 21.65 -20.95 -0.31
CA GLU A 223 20.35 -21.02 -0.98
C GLU A 223 20.50 -20.74 -2.48
N VAL A 224 21.28 -19.72 -2.86
CA VAL A 224 21.59 -19.42 -4.27
C VAL A 224 22.30 -20.59 -4.95
N THR A 225 23.20 -21.28 -4.23
CA THR A 225 23.87 -22.47 -4.72
C THR A 225 22.90 -23.65 -4.90
N ALA A 226 22.00 -23.86 -3.93
CA ALA A 226 20.96 -24.90 -4.01
C ALA A 226 20.01 -24.66 -5.20
N LEU A 227 19.57 -23.41 -5.41
CA LEU A 227 18.73 -23.03 -6.55
C LEU A 227 19.46 -23.22 -7.89
N ALA A 228 20.76 -22.88 -7.96
CA ALA A 228 21.56 -23.09 -9.17
C ALA A 228 21.70 -24.57 -9.54
N ARG A 229 21.81 -25.45 -8.56
CA ARG A 229 21.84 -26.92 -8.76
C ARG A 229 20.47 -27.47 -9.19
N ALA A 230 19.39 -26.92 -8.66
CA ALA A 230 18.03 -27.31 -9.01
C ALA A 230 17.68 -27.00 -10.48
N ASN A 231 18.33 -26.00 -11.08
CA ASN A 231 18.19 -25.60 -12.49
C ASN A 231 16.74 -25.49 -12.96
N ALA A 232 15.90 -24.82 -12.16
CA ALA A 232 14.49 -24.62 -12.47
C ALA A 232 14.29 -23.64 -13.64
N ASP A 233 13.18 -23.79 -14.39
CA ASP A 233 12.81 -22.82 -15.43
C ASP A 233 12.50 -21.44 -14.82
N VAL A 234 11.88 -21.44 -13.64
CA VAL A 234 11.43 -20.25 -12.91
C VAL A 234 11.89 -20.31 -11.45
N ILE A 235 12.32 -19.19 -10.92
CA ILE A 235 12.59 -18.99 -9.49
C ILE A 235 11.68 -17.88 -8.98
N HIS A 236 10.75 -18.22 -8.07
CA HIS A 236 9.88 -17.28 -7.38
C HIS A 236 10.54 -16.76 -6.11
N SER A 237 10.43 -15.45 -5.89
CA SER A 237 10.80 -14.83 -4.61
C SER A 237 9.85 -13.70 -4.23
N SER A 238 9.44 -13.72 -2.97
CA SER A 238 8.74 -12.63 -2.29
C SER A 238 9.65 -11.85 -1.35
N PHE A 239 10.97 -11.98 -1.49
CA PHE A 239 11.93 -11.20 -0.72
C PHE A 239 11.66 -9.71 -0.88
N TRP A 240 11.84 -8.94 0.18
CA TRP A 240 11.60 -7.50 0.21
C TRP A 240 12.64 -6.78 1.07
N GLY A 241 12.73 -5.46 0.93
CA GLY A 241 13.74 -4.66 1.62
C GLY A 241 15.15 -5.08 1.23
N GLY A 242 16.09 -4.98 2.16
CA GLY A 242 17.49 -5.35 1.94
C GLY A 242 17.73 -6.81 1.59
N ASP A 243 16.81 -7.71 1.92
CA ASP A 243 16.93 -9.13 1.54
C ASP A 243 16.76 -9.33 0.03
N LEU A 244 15.85 -8.58 -0.61
CA LEU A 244 15.71 -8.60 -2.07
C LEU A 244 16.99 -8.10 -2.74
N ASP A 245 17.54 -6.99 -2.25
CA ASP A 245 18.77 -6.42 -2.78
C ASP A 245 19.94 -7.41 -2.62
N ALA A 246 20.06 -8.02 -1.45
CA ALA A 246 21.09 -9.04 -1.18
C ALA A 246 20.93 -10.28 -2.07
N LEU A 247 19.71 -10.76 -2.30
CA LEU A 247 19.44 -11.86 -3.24
C LEU A 247 19.91 -11.51 -4.65
N ILE A 248 19.51 -10.36 -5.18
CA ILE A 248 19.88 -9.92 -6.54
C ILE A 248 21.40 -9.82 -6.65
N LEU A 249 22.07 -9.18 -5.69
CA LEU A 249 23.53 -9.01 -5.69
C LEU A 249 24.29 -10.32 -5.60
N GLN A 250 23.80 -11.31 -4.83
CA GLN A 250 24.45 -12.60 -4.68
C GLN A 250 24.12 -13.58 -5.82
N ALA A 251 22.95 -13.44 -6.46
CA ALA A 251 22.53 -14.24 -7.60
C ALA A 251 23.20 -13.79 -8.92
N ALA A 252 23.44 -12.48 -9.09
CA ALA A 252 23.95 -11.91 -10.33
C ALA A 252 25.31 -12.49 -10.78
N PRO A 253 26.38 -12.55 -9.95
CA PRO A 253 27.68 -13.09 -10.36
C PRO A 253 27.64 -14.59 -10.67
N ARG A 254 26.65 -15.33 -10.15
CA ARG A 254 26.42 -16.75 -10.42
C ARG A 254 25.53 -16.99 -11.64
N GLY A 255 25.02 -15.93 -12.25
CA GLY A 255 24.13 -16.00 -13.40
C GLY A 255 22.82 -16.73 -13.12
N LEU A 256 22.39 -16.84 -11.84
CA LEU A 256 21.22 -17.60 -11.44
C LEU A 256 19.96 -17.15 -12.19
N LEU A 257 19.65 -15.85 -12.12
CA LEU A 257 18.47 -15.29 -12.77
C LEU A 257 18.60 -15.06 -14.28
N LYS A 258 19.77 -15.38 -14.89
CA LYS A 258 19.95 -15.48 -16.33
C LYS A 258 19.59 -16.87 -16.86
N LYS A 259 19.84 -17.91 -16.07
CA LYS A 259 19.53 -19.31 -16.41
C LYS A 259 18.08 -19.65 -16.11
N SER A 260 17.59 -19.21 -14.95
CA SER A 260 16.19 -19.34 -14.52
C SER A 260 15.51 -17.99 -14.62
N THR A 261 14.28 -17.93 -15.08
CA THR A 261 13.50 -16.67 -15.05
C THR A 261 13.14 -16.32 -13.62
N GLY A 262 13.62 -15.19 -13.11
CA GLY A 262 13.19 -14.68 -11.80
C GLY A 262 11.74 -14.18 -11.84
N VAL A 263 10.95 -14.50 -10.81
CA VAL A 263 9.64 -13.92 -10.55
C VAL A 263 9.74 -13.21 -9.20
N LEU A 264 9.99 -11.91 -9.24
CA LEU A 264 10.23 -11.08 -8.07
C LEU A 264 8.97 -10.25 -7.77
N THR A 265 8.14 -10.70 -6.82
CA THR A 265 6.83 -10.08 -6.54
C THR A 265 6.95 -8.68 -5.95
N THR A 266 8.11 -8.35 -5.39
CA THR A 266 8.47 -7.04 -4.84
C THR A 266 9.59 -6.35 -5.63
N GLY A 267 9.92 -6.88 -6.81
CA GLY A 267 11.07 -6.47 -7.62
C GLY A 267 11.13 -4.99 -7.98
N GLY A 268 9.98 -4.33 -7.94
CA GLY A 268 9.89 -2.90 -8.24
C GLY A 268 10.70 -1.97 -7.34
N THR A 269 11.08 -2.40 -6.10
CA THR A 269 11.96 -1.58 -5.23
C THR A 269 13.41 -1.56 -5.71
N ALA A 270 13.85 -2.60 -6.39
CA ALA A 270 15.24 -2.74 -6.85
C ALA A 270 15.50 -2.14 -8.24
N LEU A 271 14.46 -1.68 -8.96
CA LEU A 271 14.59 -1.24 -10.35
C LEU A 271 15.55 -0.07 -10.53
N ASN A 272 15.54 0.90 -9.62
CA ASN A 272 16.40 2.08 -9.76
C ASN A 272 17.83 1.82 -9.29
N SER A 273 18.01 1.05 -8.22
CA SER A 273 19.31 0.81 -7.58
C SER A 273 20.10 -0.35 -8.20
N LEU A 274 19.41 -1.40 -8.64
CA LEU A 274 20.03 -2.66 -9.07
C LEU A 274 19.69 -3.07 -10.52
N ALA A 275 19.27 -2.12 -11.37
CA ALA A 275 18.88 -2.41 -12.75
C ALA A 275 19.94 -3.20 -13.55
N LYS A 276 21.23 -2.93 -13.33
CA LYS A 276 22.33 -3.61 -14.03
C LYS A 276 22.53 -5.05 -13.59
N GLN A 277 22.05 -5.44 -12.42
CA GLN A 277 22.14 -6.78 -11.83
C GLN A 277 20.91 -7.65 -12.15
N ILE A 278 19.81 -7.02 -12.55
CA ILE A 278 18.58 -7.73 -12.92
C ILE A 278 18.66 -8.12 -14.40
N PRO A 279 18.58 -9.41 -14.76
CA PRO A 279 18.58 -9.83 -16.15
C PRO A 279 17.31 -9.44 -16.89
N ASP A 280 17.43 -9.15 -18.18
CA ASP A 280 16.30 -9.04 -19.09
C ASP A 280 15.42 -10.30 -19.02
N GLY A 281 14.12 -10.13 -19.06
CA GLY A 281 13.16 -11.24 -18.92
C GLY A 281 12.71 -11.55 -17.48
N THR A 282 13.32 -10.93 -16.46
CA THR A 282 12.86 -11.07 -15.07
C THR A 282 11.44 -10.51 -14.93
N VAL A 283 10.55 -11.28 -14.32
CA VAL A 283 9.17 -10.86 -13.99
C VAL A 283 9.21 -9.98 -12.74
N ILE A 284 8.68 -8.79 -12.85
CA ILE A 284 8.68 -7.78 -11.81
C ILE A 284 7.25 -7.49 -11.35
N GLY A 285 7.03 -7.63 -10.05
CA GLY A 285 5.84 -7.15 -9.34
C GLY A 285 6.11 -5.90 -8.50
N VAL A 286 5.05 -5.19 -8.20
CA VAL A 286 5.01 -4.00 -7.34
C VAL A 286 3.89 -4.10 -6.31
N ARG A 287 3.43 -5.31 -6.02
CA ARG A 287 2.37 -5.63 -5.06
C ARG A 287 0.98 -5.02 -5.39
N GLY A 288 0.81 -4.56 -6.61
CA GLY A 288 -0.39 -3.88 -7.13
C GLY A 288 -0.07 -3.13 -8.41
N THR A 289 -0.34 -1.83 -8.41
CA THR A 289 -0.15 -0.94 -9.57
C THR A 289 0.67 0.33 -9.21
N GLY A 290 1.51 0.30 -8.19
CA GLY A 290 2.35 1.45 -7.82
C GLY A 290 3.68 1.51 -8.58
N GLY A 291 4.43 2.61 -8.43
CA GLY A 291 5.77 2.75 -9.00
C GLY A 291 5.80 2.63 -10.52
N ALA A 292 6.71 1.80 -11.03
CA ALA A 292 6.90 1.60 -12.46
C ALA A 292 5.70 0.94 -13.19
N LEU A 293 4.74 0.39 -12.47
CA LEU A 293 3.50 -0.18 -13.00
C LEU A 293 2.25 0.68 -12.72
N ALA A 294 2.45 1.90 -12.22
CA ALA A 294 1.33 2.82 -11.98
C ALA A 294 0.59 3.14 -13.30
N PRO A 295 -0.73 3.28 -13.27
CA PRO A 295 -1.50 3.62 -14.45
C PRO A 295 -1.19 5.06 -14.89
N ALA A 296 -1.27 5.31 -16.18
CA ALA A 296 -1.22 6.67 -16.71
C ALA A 296 -2.47 7.44 -16.24
N SER A 297 -2.27 8.50 -15.49
CA SER A 297 -3.33 9.40 -15.04
C SER A 297 -2.76 10.76 -14.64
N LYS A 298 -3.58 11.81 -14.71
CA LYS A 298 -3.18 13.16 -14.27
C LYS A 298 -2.74 13.17 -12.80
N PHE A 299 -3.35 12.31 -11.96
CA PHE A 299 -3.00 12.21 -10.56
C PHE A 299 -1.63 11.54 -10.37
N ASN A 300 -1.34 10.47 -11.12
CA ASN A 300 -0.03 9.85 -11.11
C ASN A 300 1.06 10.80 -11.63
N ASP A 301 0.81 11.51 -12.74
CA ASP A 301 1.76 12.47 -13.30
C ASP A 301 2.08 13.59 -12.31
N TRP A 302 1.06 14.11 -11.62
CA TRP A 302 1.24 15.11 -10.57
C TRP A 302 2.07 14.55 -9.39
N PHE A 303 1.75 13.35 -8.91
CA PHE A 303 2.45 12.72 -7.78
C PHE A 303 3.93 12.49 -8.10
N ARG A 304 4.23 11.94 -9.28
CA ARG A 304 5.59 11.73 -9.75
C ARG A 304 6.36 13.05 -9.88
N ALA A 305 5.76 14.06 -10.49
CA ALA A 305 6.38 15.38 -10.64
C ALA A 305 6.67 16.04 -9.28
N ALA A 306 5.73 15.97 -8.34
CA ALA A 306 5.92 16.49 -6.98
C ALA A 306 7.01 15.75 -6.22
N TYR A 307 7.04 14.43 -6.34
CA TYR A 307 8.05 13.57 -5.71
C TYR A 307 9.45 13.85 -6.29
N GLN A 308 9.58 13.83 -7.63
CA GLN A 308 10.83 14.13 -8.32
C GLN A 308 11.35 15.54 -7.97
N LYS A 309 10.47 16.53 -7.92
CA LYS A 309 10.84 17.91 -7.55
C LYS A 309 11.39 18.00 -6.13
N LYS A 310 10.80 17.27 -5.18
CA LYS A 310 11.15 17.36 -3.75
C LYS A 310 12.35 16.50 -3.37
N PHE A 311 12.47 15.30 -3.96
CA PHE A 311 13.44 14.28 -3.55
C PHE A 311 14.49 13.93 -4.62
N GLY A 312 14.34 14.40 -5.86
CA GLY A 312 15.32 14.19 -6.94
C GLY A 312 15.28 12.81 -7.58
N GLU A 313 14.28 11.96 -7.25
CA GLU A 313 14.17 10.59 -7.71
C GLU A 313 12.71 10.21 -8.07
N GLU A 314 12.53 9.12 -8.79
CA GLU A 314 11.22 8.57 -9.09
C GLU A 314 10.65 7.81 -7.88
N PRO A 315 9.34 7.97 -7.55
CA PRO A 315 8.73 7.23 -6.47
C PRO A 315 8.64 5.74 -6.80
N ASN A 316 9.13 4.90 -5.89
CA ASN A 316 8.88 3.46 -5.95
C ASN A 316 7.50 3.11 -5.34
N PHE A 317 7.07 1.85 -5.45
CA PHE A 317 5.71 1.48 -5.03
C PHE A 317 5.43 1.61 -3.51
N PRO A 318 6.36 1.47 -2.55
CA PRO A 318 6.14 1.84 -1.15
C PRO A 318 5.68 3.27 -0.94
N ALA A 319 6.21 4.23 -1.71
CA ALA A 319 5.76 5.62 -1.68
C ALA A 319 4.27 5.75 -2.06
N TYR A 320 3.85 5.02 -3.09
CA TYR A 320 2.45 5.01 -3.52
C TYR A 320 1.51 4.44 -2.46
N TYR A 321 1.90 3.38 -1.75
CA TYR A 321 0.98 2.73 -0.80
C TYR A 321 0.84 3.49 0.51
N MET A 322 1.88 4.14 0.99
CA MET A 322 1.74 5.06 2.11
C MET A 322 0.87 6.27 1.71
N ALA A 323 1.12 6.86 0.53
CA ALA A 323 0.29 7.91 -0.05
C ALA A 323 -1.19 7.48 -0.16
N GLN A 324 -1.44 6.25 -0.64
CA GLN A 324 -2.77 5.66 -0.75
C GLN A 324 -3.48 5.55 0.61
N SER A 325 -2.76 5.18 1.67
CA SER A 325 -3.34 5.09 3.02
C SER A 325 -3.69 6.47 3.58
N VAL A 326 -2.88 7.49 3.32
CA VAL A 326 -3.19 8.88 3.69
C VAL A 326 -4.40 9.40 2.91
N LEU A 327 -4.50 9.05 1.61
CA LEU A 327 -5.66 9.39 0.78
C LEU A 327 -6.94 8.67 1.22
N ALA A 328 -6.84 7.46 1.78
CA ALA A 328 -7.98 6.79 2.39
C ALA A 328 -8.55 7.57 3.58
N LEU A 329 -7.67 8.12 4.45
CA LEU A 329 -8.12 9.02 5.53
C LEU A 329 -8.79 10.28 4.97
N LYS A 330 -8.20 10.90 3.93
CA LYS A 330 -8.78 12.09 3.28
C LYS A 330 -10.17 11.79 2.73
N ALA A 331 -10.31 10.76 1.93
CA ALA A 331 -11.59 10.40 1.31
C ALA A 331 -12.66 10.03 2.33
N ALA A 332 -12.29 9.23 3.35
CA ALA A 332 -13.22 8.85 4.42
C ALA A 332 -13.63 10.03 5.30
N GLY A 333 -12.67 10.90 5.63
CA GLY A 333 -12.95 12.09 6.44
C GLY A 333 -13.81 13.13 5.71
N ASP A 334 -13.57 13.35 4.42
CA ASP A 334 -14.40 14.23 3.61
C ASP A 334 -15.85 13.71 3.49
N LYS A 335 -15.99 12.38 3.28
CA LYS A 335 -17.29 11.71 3.28
C LYS A 335 -18.03 11.87 4.62
N ALA A 336 -17.32 11.69 5.73
CA ALA A 336 -17.87 11.84 7.07
C ALA A 336 -18.27 13.30 7.37
N ALA A 337 -17.41 14.26 7.02
CA ALA A 337 -17.70 15.69 7.19
C ALA A 337 -18.92 16.15 6.37
N ALA A 338 -19.03 15.67 5.13
CA ALA A 338 -20.18 15.97 4.28
C ALA A 338 -21.51 15.44 4.88
N ALA A 339 -21.48 14.30 5.55
CA ALA A 339 -22.66 13.70 6.19
C ALA A 339 -23.06 14.43 7.48
N SER A 340 -22.08 14.80 8.32
CA SER A 340 -22.35 15.42 9.65
C SER A 340 -22.37 16.96 9.61
N LYS A 341 -21.86 17.58 8.53
CA LYS A 341 -21.62 19.03 8.39
C LYS A 341 -20.71 19.61 9.48
N SER A 342 -19.84 18.77 10.04
CA SER A 342 -18.86 19.12 11.07
C SER A 342 -17.52 18.45 10.81
N ALA A 343 -16.45 18.92 11.45
CA ALA A 343 -15.16 18.26 11.40
C ALA A 343 -15.28 16.83 11.98
N PRO A 344 -14.83 15.78 11.25
CA PRO A 344 -15.03 14.40 11.64
C PRO A 344 -14.10 13.99 12.78
N THR A 345 -14.60 13.15 13.68
CA THR A 345 -13.77 12.41 14.64
C THR A 345 -13.09 11.22 13.98
N ALA A 346 -12.10 10.62 14.64
CA ALA A 346 -11.48 9.38 14.16
C ALA A 346 -12.50 8.23 13.99
N ASP A 347 -13.53 8.18 14.83
CA ASP A 347 -14.59 7.17 14.74
C ASP A 347 -15.52 7.42 13.54
N ASP A 348 -15.80 8.68 13.20
CA ASP A 348 -16.56 9.03 11.99
C ASP A 348 -15.78 8.62 10.72
N ILE A 349 -14.48 8.88 10.70
CA ILE A 349 -13.58 8.45 9.60
C ILE A 349 -13.59 6.92 9.49
N ARG A 350 -13.45 6.21 10.63
CA ARG A 350 -13.49 4.76 10.69
C ARG A 350 -14.78 4.18 10.10
N LYS A 351 -15.93 4.75 10.47
CA LYS A 351 -17.24 4.32 9.98
C LYS A 351 -17.46 4.59 8.50
N ALA A 352 -16.77 5.59 7.94
CA ALA A 352 -16.87 5.96 6.53
C ALA A 352 -16.02 5.11 5.59
N LEU A 353 -15.02 4.37 6.11
CA LEU A 353 -14.10 3.53 5.33
C LEU A 353 -14.76 2.32 4.65
N PRO A 354 -15.61 1.51 5.32
CA PRO A 354 -16.23 0.37 4.67
C PRO A 354 -17.07 0.78 3.45
N GLY A 355 -16.82 0.11 2.32
CA GLY A 355 -17.49 0.40 1.05
C GLY A 355 -17.06 1.71 0.40
N LEU A 356 -15.93 2.29 0.83
CA LEU A 356 -15.38 3.51 0.24
C LEU A 356 -14.64 3.17 -1.07
N ASP A 357 -14.95 3.93 -2.11
CA ASP A 357 -14.17 4.00 -3.34
C ASP A 357 -13.40 5.31 -3.36
N PHE A 358 -12.13 5.26 -3.71
CA PHE A 358 -11.32 6.48 -3.82
C PHE A 358 -10.19 6.36 -4.84
N GLU A 359 -9.77 7.51 -5.39
CA GLU A 359 -8.71 7.60 -6.39
C GLU A 359 -7.35 7.79 -5.73
N THR A 360 -6.32 7.20 -6.34
CA THR A 360 -4.92 7.34 -5.90
C THR A 360 -3.99 7.46 -7.12
N PRO A 361 -2.73 7.87 -6.93
CA PRO A 361 -1.75 7.79 -8.01
C PRO A 361 -1.54 6.37 -8.56
N ALA A 362 -1.82 5.34 -7.75
CA ALA A 362 -1.76 3.94 -8.14
C ALA A 362 -3.05 3.43 -8.83
N GLY A 363 -4.05 4.28 -9.00
CA GLY A 363 -5.36 3.92 -9.53
C GLY A 363 -6.45 3.89 -8.46
N LYS A 364 -7.58 3.30 -8.80
CA LYS A 364 -8.76 3.27 -7.94
C LYS A 364 -8.67 2.15 -6.90
N VAL A 365 -9.10 2.47 -5.69
CA VAL A 365 -9.15 1.57 -4.53
C VAL A 365 -10.58 1.38 -4.09
N TYR A 366 -10.95 0.14 -3.76
CA TYR A 366 -12.27 -0.23 -3.27
C TYR A 366 -12.13 -0.91 -1.92
N MET A 367 -12.70 -0.33 -0.85
CA MET A 367 -12.74 -0.95 0.48
C MET A 367 -13.88 -1.96 0.53
N ASP A 368 -13.66 -3.17 0.03
CA ASP A 368 -14.76 -4.09 -0.34
C ASP A 368 -14.73 -5.46 0.37
N ARG A 369 -13.54 -6.09 0.57
CA ARG A 369 -13.44 -7.39 1.22
C ARG A 369 -13.51 -7.29 2.74
N HIS A 370 -13.83 -8.43 3.40
CA HIS A 370 -13.91 -8.52 4.86
C HIS A 370 -14.75 -7.39 5.47
N LYS A 371 -15.99 -7.26 4.98
CA LYS A 371 -16.92 -6.21 5.41
C LYS A 371 -16.38 -4.78 5.17
N GLY A 372 -15.50 -4.60 4.17
CA GLY A 372 -14.91 -3.30 3.82
C GLY A 372 -13.63 -2.94 4.57
N HIS A 373 -13.06 -3.88 5.32
CA HIS A 373 -11.79 -3.66 6.03
C HIS A 373 -10.55 -3.95 5.18
N GLN A 374 -10.71 -4.67 4.08
CA GLN A 374 -9.65 -5.01 3.14
C GLN A 374 -9.90 -4.37 1.78
N ALA A 375 -8.97 -3.56 1.33
CA ALA A 375 -9.03 -2.98 -0.01
C ALA A 375 -8.84 -4.02 -1.12
N VAL A 376 -9.40 -3.67 -2.25
CA VAL A 376 -9.27 -4.38 -3.53
C VAL A 376 -8.78 -3.37 -4.57
N THR A 377 -7.72 -3.73 -5.29
CA THR A 377 -7.15 -2.92 -6.37
C THR A 377 -6.78 -3.81 -7.56
N GLU A 378 -6.57 -3.20 -8.71
CA GLU A 378 -5.97 -3.85 -9.87
C GLU A 378 -4.58 -4.40 -9.51
N MET A 379 -4.16 -5.49 -10.16
CA MET A 379 -2.80 -6.03 -10.10
C MET A 379 -2.09 -5.84 -11.44
N ALA A 380 -0.79 -5.58 -11.41
CA ALA A 380 0.03 -5.51 -12.60
C ALA A 380 1.36 -6.24 -12.43
N TYR A 381 1.82 -6.86 -13.51
CA TYR A 381 3.15 -7.43 -13.66
C TYR A 381 3.74 -7.02 -14.99
N GLY A 382 5.05 -6.94 -15.06
CA GLY A 382 5.79 -6.66 -16.28
C GLY A 382 7.08 -7.48 -16.37
N THR A 383 7.64 -7.55 -17.54
CA THR A 383 8.94 -8.16 -17.80
C THR A 383 10.01 -7.08 -17.86
N PHE A 384 11.07 -7.23 -17.08
CA PHE A 384 12.18 -6.28 -17.03
C PHE A 384 13.00 -6.31 -18.34
N LYS A 385 13.40 -5.13 -18.77
CA LYS A 385 14.37 -4.90 -19.86
C LYS A 385 15.21 -3.67 -19.56
N LEU A 386 16.53 -3.80 -19.73
CA LEU A 386 17.44 -2.66 -19.64
C LEU A 386 17.57 -2.00 -21.02
N VAL A 387 17.00 -0.81 -21.21
CA VAL A 387 17.02 -0.10 -22.50
C VAL A 387 17.83 1.18 -22.36
N GLY A 388 18.96 1.27 -23.06
CA GLY A 388 19.85 2.43 -22.98
C GLY A 388 20.33 2.73 -21.56
N GLY A 389 20.51 1.69 -20.73
CA GLY A 389 20.91 1.82 -19.32
C GLY A 389 19.77 2.22 -18.35
N LYS A 390 18.54 2.34 -18.86
CA LYS A 390 17.36 2.67 -18.05
C LYS A 390 16.50 1.43 -17.81
N PRO A 391 16.03 1.17 -16.56
CA PRO A 391 15.10 0.11 -16.27
C PRO A 391 13.76 0.39 -16.97
N THR A 392 13.26 -0.61 -17.69
CA THR A 392 12.01 -0.52 -18.43
C THR A 392 11.20 -1.79 -18.17
N LEU A 393 9.90 -1.67 -18.01
CA LEU A 393 9.01 -2.82 -17.94
C LEU A 393 8.24 -2.95 -19.26
N THR A 394 8.29 -4.13 -19.84
CA THR A 394 7.63 -4.51 -21.09
C THR A 394 6.58 -5.60 -20.83
N ASN A 395 5.79 -5.95 -21.83
CA ASN A 395 4.75 -6.99 -21.70
C ASN A 395 3.86 -6.81 -20.46
N ILE A 396 3.56 -5.56 -20.11
CA ILE A 396 2.76 -5.26 -18.91
C ILE A 396 1.36 -5.87 -19.08
N LYS A 397 0.96 -6.70 -18.12
CA LYS A 397 -0.41 -7.19 -18.00
C LYS A 397 -1.04 -6.67 -16.72
N ARG A 398 -2.30 -6.27 -16.86
CA ARG A 398 -3.14 -5.79 -15.75
C ARG A 398 -4.24 -6.80 -15.51
N TYR A 399 -4.47 -7.11 -14.26
CA TYR A 399 -5.49 -8.04 -13.81
C TYR A 399 -6.53 -7.29 -13.00
N GLN A 400 -7.74 -7.26 -13.51
CA GLN A 400 -8.87 -6.68 -12.78
C GLN A 400 -9.19 -7.52 -11.55
N PRO A 401 -9.77 -6.94 -10.50
CA PRO A 401 -10.07 -7.65 -9.26
C PRO A 401 -10.84 -8.96 -9.45
N ASP A 402 -11.81 -9.00 -10.35
CA ASP A 402 -12.63 -10.18 -10.63
C ASP A 402 -11.85 -11.36 -11.24
N CYS A 403 -10.60 -11.15 -11.67
CA CYS A 403 -9.70 -12.22 -12.13
C CYS A 403 -8.84 -12.82 -11.00
N VAL A 404 -8.44 -12.03 -10.02
CA VAL A 404 -7.37 -12.41 -9.06
C VAL A 404 -7.74 -12.26 -7.60
N VAL A 405 -8.86 -11.64 -7.30
CA VAL A 405 -9.35 -11.46 -5.92
C VAL A 405 -10.38 -12.52 -5.58
N PRO A 406 -10.22 -13.27 -4.48
CA PRO A 406 -11.23 -14.21 -4.03
C PRO A 406 -12.59 -13.53 -3.80
N PRO A 407 -13.72 -14.19 -4.12
CA PRO A 407 -15.05 -13.64 -3.87
C PRO A 407 -15.28 -13.29 -2.40
N LYS A 408 -16.23 -12.39 -2.15
CA LYS A 408 -16.62 -12.03 -0.77
C LYS A 408 -17.00 -13.26 0.04
N GLY A 409 -16.49 -13.37 1.26
CA GLY A 409 -16.74 -14.49 2.15
C GLY A 409 -15.88 -15.74 1.89
N SER A 410 -15.09 -15.78 0.83
CA SER A 410 -14.17 -16.88 0.55
C SER A 410 -12.82 -16.65 1.18
N LYS A 411 -12.20 -17.71 1.72
CA LYS A 411 -10.78 -17.69 2.07
C LYS A 411 -9.91 -17.89 0.84
N SER A 412 -8.77 -17.23 0.82
CA SER A 412 -7.88 -17.20 -0.33
C SER A 412 -7.40 -18.59 -0.75
N LEU A 413 -6.90 -19.35 0.21
CA LEU A 413 -6.36 -20.70 -0.06
C LEU A 413 -7.44 -21.65 -0.59
N GLU A 414 -8.64 -21.63 0.01
CA GLU A 414 -9.77 -22.46 -0.42
C GLU A 414 -10.19 -22.14 -1.86
N TRP A 415 -10.19 -20.84 -2.22
CA TRP A 415 -10.52 -20.42 -3.58
C TRP A 415 -9.47 -20.86 -4.61
N ILE A 416 -8.18 -20.78 -4.27
CA ILE A 416 -7.08 -21.29 -5.11
C ILE A 416 -7.24 -22.80 -5.33
N GLU A 417 -7.42 -23.56 -4.25
CA GLU A 417 -7.55 -25.03 -4.30
C GLU A 417 -8.81 -25.49 -5.05
N ALA A 418 -9.87 -24.72 -5.00
CA ALA A 418 -11.08 -24.95 -5.79
C ALA A 418 -10.93 -24.61 -7.30
N GLY A 419 -9.80 -24.00 -7.73
CA GLY A 419 -9.55 -23.65 -9.14
C GLY A 419 -10.17 -22.35 -9.57
N PHE A 420 -10.22 -21.39 -8.66
CA PHE A 420 -10.66 -20.00 -8.91
C PHE A 420 -12.10 -19.91 -9.43
N PRO A 421 -13.10 -20.54 -8.77
CA PRO A 421 -14.48 -20.51 -9.24
C PRO A 421 -14.98 -19.06 -9.35
N GLY A 422 -15.58 -18.71 -10.50
CA GLY A 422 -16.10 -17.38 -10.77
C GLY A 422 -15.07 -16.34 -11.22
N ALA A 423 -13.77 -16.68 -11.32
CA ALA A 423 -12.76 -15.76 -11.85
C ALA A 423 -13.04 -15.37 -13.30
N LYS A 424 -12.98 -14.05 -13.59
CA LYS A 424 -13.19 -13.51 -14.94
C LYS A 424 -11.89 -12.91 -15.48
N CYS A 425 -11.03 -13.76 -16.00
CA CYS A 425 -9.77 -13.35 -16.62
C CYS A 425 -9.95 -13.19 -18.12
N LYS A 426 -9.69 -11.99 -18.61
CA LYS A 426 -9.68 -11.66 -20.05
C LYS A 426 -8.28 -11.85 -20.64
#